data_dbe557779ef06c652ee00a554fb5fd4e
#
_entry.id   dbe557779ef06c652ee00a554fb5fd4e
#
_cell.length_a   1.000
_cell.length_b   1.000
_cell.length_c   1.000
_cell.angle_alpha   90.00
_cell.angle_beta   90.00
_cell.angle_gamma   90.00
#
_symmetry.space_group_name_H-M   'P 1'
#
loop_
_entity.id
_entity.type
_entity.pdbx_description
1 polymer ?
#
loop_
_entity_poly.entity_id
_entity_poly.type
_entity_poly.pdbx_seq_one_letter_code
_entity_poly.pdbx_strand_id
1 'polypeptide(L)'
;MLFAGTLAAQTPVPEWQAGVDKVKSLIKTNPEQASDAAGELLKGKNKKNVELVTSVARAYLDAGQLKEAETYLEMARKADNKAPAVSVLEGDIAFARKDIGKACQLYEQAIYFDSNYKDAYLKYAQAYKSASPSQAIEKLNQLKAIAPDCLEADKELAEVYYATNRFGKAADTYAKFIDTPVATEDDILKYAFALFLNHDFEKSLAVA
;
A
#
# COMPACT_ATOMS: atom_id res chain seq x y z
N MET A 1 -15.81 -0.28 35.14
CA MET A 1 -14.46 0.05 34.65
C MET A 1 -14.62 0.58 33.23
N LEU A 2 -14.40 1.88 33.02
CA LEU A 2 -14.47 2.51 31.70
C LEU A 2 -13.19 2.18 30.95
N PHE A 3 -13.29 1.42 29.85
CA PHE A 3 -12.20 1.24 28.89
C PHE A 3 -12.07 2.55 28.10
N ALA A 4 -11.07 3.36 28.44
CA ALA A 4 -10.61 4.43 27.59
C ALA A 4 -9.85 3.81 26.42
N GLY A 5 -10.55 3.54 25.31
CA GLY A 5 -9.92 3.21 24.05
C GLY A 5 -9.10 4.43 23.60
N THR A 6 -7.78 4.29 23.54
CA THR A 6 -6.90 5.25 22.89
C THR A 6 -7.26 5.26 21.40
N LEU A 7 -7.99 6.30 20.96
CA LEU A 7 -8.11 6.60 19.53
C LEU A 7 -6.69 6.78 19.00
N ALA A 8 -6.25 5.88 18.12
CA ALA A 8 -5.05 6.10 17.33
C ALA A 8 -5.23 7.43 16.59
N ALA A 9 -4.33 8.38 16.82
CA ALA A 9 -4.36 9.68 16.16
C ALA A 9 -4.30 9.45 14.65
N GLN A 10 -5.42 9.70 13.98
CA GLN A 10 -5.46 9.69 12.52
C GLN A 10 -4.53 10.80 12.04
N THR A 11 -3.56 10.45 11.17
CA THR A 11 -2.74 11.45 10.51
C THR A 11 -3.65 12.46 9.82
N PRO A 12 -3.46 13.78 10.03
CA PRO A 12 -4.34 14.77 9.42
C PRO A 12 -4.30 14.63 7.90
N VAL A 13 -5.49 14.60 7.29
CA VAL A 13 -5.62 14.53 5.83
C VAL A 13 -5.01 15.80 5.23
N PRO A 14 -4.07 15.69 4.28
CA PRO A 14 -3.44 16.86 3.68
C PRO A 14 -4.48 17.77 2.99
N GLU A 15 -4.29 19.08 3.08
CA GLU A 15 -5.19 20.08 2.47
C GLU A 15 -5.41 19.85 0.95
N TRP A 16 -4.43 19.29 0.27
CA TRP A 16 -4.50 19.01 -1.16
C TRP A 16 -5.22 17.70 -1.51
N GLN A 17 -5.58 16.86 -0.52
CA GLN A 17 -6.17 15.53 -0.78
C GLN A 17 -7.48 15.64 -1.59
N ALA A 18 -8.36 16.57 -1.25
CA ALA A 18 -9.61 16.79 -1.99
C ALA A 18 -9.36 17.13 -3.48
N GLY A 19 -8.24 17.81 -3.78
CA GLY A 19 -7.82 18.09 -5.15
C GLY A 19 -7.39 16.82 -5.90
N VAL A 20 -6.65 15.94 -5.25
CA VAL A 20 -6.26 14.62 -5.82
C VAL A 20 -7.49 13.75 -6.05
N ASP A 21 -8.43 13.72 -5.10
CA ASP A 21 -9.68 12.94 -5.22
C ASP A 21 -10.54 13.43 -6.39
N LYS A 22 -10.60 14.77 -6.60
CA LYS A 22 -11.24 15.36 -7.78
C LYS A 22 -10.57 14.89 -9.07
N VAL A 23 -9.24 14.94 -9.17
CA VAL A 23 -8.49 14.43 -10.33
C VAL A 23 -8.83 12.98 -10.57
N LYS A 24 -8.74 12.14 -9.52
CA LYS A 24 -9.02 10.70 -9.59
C LYS A 24 -10.44 10.40 -10.11
N SER A 25 -11.45 11.14 -9.67
CA SER A 25 -12.84 10.97 -10.13
C SER A 25 -13.03 11.32 -11.61
N LEU A 26 -12.24 12.26 -12.14
CA LEU A 26 -12.35 12.76 -13.51
C LEU A 26 -11.57 11.91 -14.53
N ILE A 27 -10.51 11.21 -14.12
CA ILE A 27 -9.59 10.52 -15.05
C ILE A 27 -10.33 9.61 -16.03
N LYS A 28 -11.34 8.86 -15.57
CA LYS A 28 -12.10 7.92 -16.41
C LYS A 28 -13.33 8.55 -17.08
N THR A 29 -13.88 9.60 -16.51
CA THR A 29 -15.15 10.21 -16.98
C THR A 29 -14.91 11.41 -17.89
N ASN A 30 -13.88 12.23 -17.61
CA ASN A 30 -13.52 13.40 -18.39
C ASN A 30 -12.00 13.65 -18.31
N PRO A 31 -11.19 12.96 -19.14
CA PRO A 31 -9.71 13.05 -19.08
C PRO A 31 -9.16 14.47 -19.27
N GLU A 32 -9.81 15.29 -20.10
CA GLU A 32 -9.39 16.68 -20.32
C GLU A 32 -9.54 17.51 -19.04
N GLN A 33 -10.72 17.44 -18.40
CA GLN A 33 -10.93 18.11 -17.10
C GLN A 33 -10.03 17.55 -15.99
N ALA A 34 -9.68 16.25 -16.03
CA ALA A 34 -8.74 15.67 -15.09
C ALA A 34 -7.34 16.30 -15.25
N SER A 35 -6.89 16.48 -16.49
CA SER A 35 -5.61 17.14 -16.82
C SER A 35 -5.60 18.58 -16.34
N ASP A 36 -6.67 19.32 -16.62
CA ASP A 36 -6.82 20.72 -16.18
C ASP A 36 -6.81 20.82 -14.64
N ALA A 37 -7.58 19.95 -13.96
CA ALA A 37 -7.64 19.93 -12.50
C ALA A 37 -6.27 19.59 -11.89
N ALA A 38 -5.54 18.64 -12.46
CA ALA A 38 -4.18 18.32 -12.03
C ALA A 38 -3.21 19.48 -12.26
N GLY A 39 -3.31 20.15 -13.44
CA GLY A 39 -2.51 21.33 -13.77
C GLY A 39 -2.75 22.49 -12.80
N GLU A 40 -4.01 22.76 -12.45
CA GLU A 40 -4.36 23.80 -11.46
C GLU A 40 -3.83 23.43 -10.07
N LEU A 41 -4.02 22.18 -9.65
CA LEU A 41 -3.58 21.69 -8.34
C LEU A 41 -2.06 21.80 -8.17
N LEU A 42 -1.30 21.57 -9.23
CA LEU A 42 0.17 21.56 -9.22
C LEU A 42 0.79 22.92 -9.59
N LYS A 43 0.03 24.01 -9.52
CA LYS A 43 0.57 25.37 -9.78
C LYS A 43 1.45 25.88 -8.63
N GLY A 44 2.35 26.79 -8.96
CA GLY A 44 3.17 27.52 -7.99
C GLY A 44 4.06 26.59 -7.15
N LYS A 45 3.97 26.70 -5.84
CA LYS A 45 4.76 25.90 -4.88
C LYS A 45 4.38 24.42 -4.88
N ASN A 46 3.15 24.10 -5.26
CA ASN A 46 2.62 22.73 -5.21
C ASN A 46 3.37 21.79 -6.16
N LYS A 47 3.91 22.28 -7.28
CA LYS A 47 4.74 21.47 -8.20
C LYS A 47 6.03 20.92 -7.58
N LYS A 48 6.46 21.46 -6.42
CA LYS A 48 7.62 21.01 -5.65
C LYS A 48 7.22 20.11 -4.45
N ASN A 49 5.94 19.97 -4.19
CA ASN A 49 5.45 19.05 -3.15
C ASN A 49 5.45 17.63 -3.71
N VAL A 50 6.49 16.86 -3.37
CA VAL A 50 6.70 15.51 -3.90
C VAL A 50 5.52 14.58 -3.57
N GLU A 51 4.98 14.64 -2.35
CA GLU A 51 3.84 13.81 -1.94
C GLU A 51 2.60 14.09 -2.78
N LEU A 52 2.31 15.36 -3.01
CA LEU A 52 1.19 15.75 -3.87
C LEU A 52 1.40 15.30 -5.32
N VAL A 53 2.60 15.55 -5.89
CA VAL A 53 2.89 15.18 -7.29
C VAL A 53 2.83 13.67 -7.48
N THR A 54 3.40 12.89 -6.54
CA THR A 54 3.34 11.41 -6.60
C THR A 54 1.93 10.89 -6.37
N SER A 55 1.10 11.57 -5.56
CA SER A 55 -0.31 11.20 -5.38
C SER A 55 -1.13 11.41 -6.67
N VAL A 56 -0.89 12.51 -7.39
CA VAL A 56 -1.50 12.74 -8.71
C VAL A 56 -1.03 11.68 -9.71
N ALA A 57 0.27 11.40 -9.77
CA ALA A 57 0.81 10.36 -10.65
C ALA A 57 0.21 8.98 -10.37
N ARG A 58 0.05 8.63 -9.09
CA ARG A 58 -0.56 7.36 -8.65
C ARG A 58 -2.03 7.28 -9.07
N ALA A 59 -2.78 8.38 -9.01
CA ALA A 59 -4.16 8.40 -9.49
C ALA A 59 -4.27 8.03 -10.99
N TYR A 60 -3.35 8.52 -11.82
CA TYR A 60 -3.26 8.14 -13.23
C TYR A 60 -2.80 6.70 -13.43
N LEU A 61 -1.82 6.23 -12.65
CA LEU A 61 -1.34 4.85 -12.68
C LEU A 61 -2.46 3.86 -12.32
N ASP A 62 -3.21 4.13 -11.27
CA ASP A 62 -4.37 3.32 -10.82
C ASP A 62 -5.48 3.25 -11.87
N ALA A 63 -5.58 4.28 -12.70
CA ALA A 63 -6.50 4.32 -13.84
C ALA A 63 -5.94 3.64 -15.10
N GLY A 64 -4.70 3.12 -15.07
CA GLY A 64 -4.02 2.49 -16.20
C GLY A 64 -3.40 3.47 -17.19
N GLN A 65 -3.37 4.77 -16.88
CA GLN A 65 -2.81 5.82 -17.74
C GLN A 65 -1.32 6.00 -17.44
N LEU A 66 -0.51 5.05 -17.96
CA LEU A 66 0.93 4.99 -17.67
C LEU A 66 1.72 6.21 -18.17
N LYS A 67 1.35 6.78 -19.32
CA LYS A 67 2.08 7.93 -19.90
C LYS A 67 1.93 9.17 -19.03
N GLU A 68 0.71 9.40 -18.56
CA GLU A 68 0.40 10.51 -17.66
C GLU A 68 1.08 10.32 -16.32
N ALA A 69 1.04 9.10 -15.75
CA ALA A 69 1.74 8.76 -14.52
C ALA A 69 3.25 9.03 -14.64
N GLU A 70 3.88 8.67 -15.77
CA GLU A 70 5.29 8.95 -16.04
C GLU A 70 5.60 10.44 -16.17
N THR A 71 4.68 11.22 -16.74
CA THR A 71 4.83 12.67 -16.83
C THR A 71 4.92 13.30 -15.44
N TYR A 72 4.06 12.87 -14.50
CA TYR A 72 4.08 13.38 -13.13
C TYR A 72 5.25 12.76 -12.32
N LEU A 73 5.68 11.53 -12.61
CA LEU A 73 6.91 10.98 -12.04
C LEU A 73 8.12 11.85 -12.37
N GLU A 74 8.26 12.28 -13.63
CA GLU A 74 9.35 13.18 -14.02
C GLU A 74 9.27 14.54 -13.31
N MET A 75 8.07 15.04 -13.04
CA MET A 75 7.88 16.25 -12.23
C MET A 75 8.32 16.02 -10.78
N ALA A 76 7.95 14.89 -10.18
CA ALA A 76 8.35 14.53 -8.82
C ALA A 76 9.87 14.36 -8.69
N ARG A 77 10.53 13.72 -9.67
CA ARG A 77 11.99 13.60 -9.73
C ARG A 77 12.72 14.96 -9.79
N LYS A 78 12.17 15.89 -10.55
CA LYS A 78 12.73 17.26 -10.61
C LYS A 78 12.57 18.02 -9.29
N ALA A 79 11.56 17.68 -8.50
CA ALA A 79 11.36 18.28 -7.18
C ALA A 79 12.33 17.68 -6.14
N ASP A 80 12.42 16.36 -6.07
CA ASP A 80 13.39 15.63 -5.24
C ASP A 80 13.52 14.18 -5.74
N ASN A 81 14.64 13.85 -6.37
CA ASN A 81 14.91 12.53 -6.91
C ASN A 81 15.33 11.48 -5.86
N LYS A 82 15.56 11.89 -4.62
CA LYS A 82 15.89 11.01 -3.50
C LYS A 82 14.72 10.78 -2.55
N ALA A 83 13.58 11.42 -2.80
CA ALA A 83 12.40 11.17 -2.00
C ALA A 83 11.95 9.71 -2.16
N PRO A 84 11.73 8.96 -1.06
CA PRO A 84 11.29 7.55 -1.12
C PRO A 84 10.02 7.36 -1.95
N ALA A 85 9.07 8.30 -1.87
CA ALA A 85 7.84 8.29 -2.64
C ALA A 85 8.07 8.25 -4.17
N VAL A 86 9.15 8.87 -4.67
CA VAL A 86 9.52 8.85 -6.10
C VAL A 86 9.97 7.45 -6.49
N SER A 87 10.86 6.83 -5.71
CA SER A 87 11.33 5.47 -5.97
C SER A 87 10.18 4.46 -5.89
N VAL A 88 9.25 4.60 -4.94
CA VAL A 88 8.07 3.74 -4.84
C VAL A 88 7.16 3.91 -6.05
N LEU A 89 6.88 5.14 -6.49
CA LEU A 89 6.06 5.38 -7.67
C LEU A 89 6.71 4.79 -8.94
N GLU A 90 8.02 4.93 -9.09
CA GLU A 90 8.75 4.32 -10.20
C GLU A 90 8.67 2.80 -10.15
N GLY A 91 8.76 2.22 -8.95
CA GLY A 91 8.56 0.80 -8.71
C GLY A 91 7.14 0.35 -9.07
N ASP A 92 6.11 1.10 -8.69
CA ASP A 92 4.71 0.83 -9.05
C ASP A 92 4.51 0.84 -10.58
N ILE A 93 5.15 1.77 -11.29
CA ILE A 93 5.12 1.83 -12.77
C ILE A 93 5.84 0.61 -13.38
N ALA A 94 7.00 0.22 -12.84
CA ALA A 94 7.70 -0.99 -13.29
C ALA A 94 6.86 -2.25 -13.04
N PHE A 95 6.20 -2.33 -11.88
CA PHE A 95 5.28 -3.42 -11.53
C PHE A 95 4.10 -3.50 -12.50
N ALA A 96 3.48 -2.36 -12.84
CA ALA A 96 2.40 -2.29 -13.82
C ALA A 96 2.86 -2.77 -15.22
N ARG A 97 4.14 -2.61 -15.55
CA ARG A 97 4.78 -3.13 -16.76
C ARG A 97 5.20 -4.60 -16.66
N LYS A 98 4.90 -5.29 -15.55
CA LYS A 98 5.30 -6.68 -15.26
C LYS A 98 6.81 -6.88 -15.06
N ASP A 99 7.56 -5.82 -14.86
CA ASP A 99 8.98 -5.88 -14.51
C ASP A 99 9.14 -5.93 -12.98
N ILE A 100 8.87 -7.12 -12.42
CA ILE A 100 8.88 -7.36 -10.97
C ILE A 100 10.27 -7.12 -10.38
N GLY A 101 11.32 -7.54 -11.10
CA GLY A 101 12.71 -7.38 -10.65
C GLY A 101 13.08 -5.92 -10.47
N LYS A 102 12.78 -5.09 -11.48
CA LYS A 102 13.00 -3.65 -11.40
C LYS A 102 12.14 -2.98 -10.33
N ALA A 103 10.87 -3.37 -10.22
CA ALA A 103 9.99 -2.85 -9.18
C ALA A 103 10.59 -3.05 -7.79
N CYS A 104 11.04 -4.25 -7.47
CA CYS A 104 11.61 -4.57 -6.16
C CYS A 104 12.93 -3.84 -5.89
N GLN A 105 13.80 -3.68 -6.89
CA GLN A 105 15.01 -2.85 -6.76
C GLN A 105 14.66 -1.40 -6.40
N LEU A 106 13.61 -0.85 -7.00
CA LEU A 106 13.16 0.52 -6.73
C LEU A 106 12.53 0.66 -5.35
N TYR A 107 11.78 -0.35 -4.87
CA TYR A 107 11.27 -0.36 -3.49
C TYR A 107 12.43 -0.49 -2.48
N GLU A 108 13.46 -1.28 -2.76
CA GLU A 108 14.67 -1.32 -1.93
C GLU A 108 15.43 0.00 -1.93
N GLN A 109 15.47 0.70 -3.06
CA GLN A 109 16.04 2.04 -3.13
C GLN A 109 15.25 3.04 -2.25
N ALA A 110 13.92 2.95 -2.22
CA ALA A 110 13.10 3.76 -1.33
C ALA A 110 13.42 3.48 0.15
N ILE A 111 13.57 2.20 0.54
CA ILE A 111 13.99 1.79 1.89
C ILE A 111 15.39 2.30 2.23
N TYR A 112 16.30 2.32 1.25
CA TYR A 112 17.63 2.87 1.42
C TYR A 112 17.63 4.39 1.67
N PHE A 113 16.74 5.14 1.01
CA PHE A 113 16.58 6.58 1.23
C PHE A 113 15.90 6.90 2.57
N ASP A 114 14.92 6.11 2.97
CA ASP A 114 14.25 6.19 4.27
C ASP A 114 13.85 4.80 4.76
N SER A 115 14.59 4.30 5.73
CA SER A 115 14.34 2.97 6.33
C SER A 115 13.02 2.87 7.09
N ASN A 116 12.33 3.99 7.37
CA ASN A 116 11.02 4.02 8.00
C ASN A 116 9.86 4.19 6.99
N TYR A 117 10.15 4.23 5.69
CA TYR A 117 9.13 4.43 4.66
C TYR A 117 8.30 3.15 4.44
N LYS A 118 7.23 3.01 5.23
CA LYS A 118 6.41 1.79 5.33
C LYS A 118 5.88 1.29 3.98
N ASP A 119 5.44 2.22 3.11
CA ASP A 119 4.85 1.89 1.80
C ASP A 119 5.81 1.05 0.93
N ALA A 120 7.12 1.33 1.00
CA ALA A 120 8.12 0.59 0.22
C ALA A 120 8.19 -0.90 0.61
N TYR A 121 8.10 -1.21 1.91
CA TYR A 121 8.07 -2.59 2.39
C TYR A 121 6.80 -3.33 1.96
N LEU A 122 5.64 -2.67 2.07
CA LEU A 122 4.36 -3.22 1.66
C LEU A 122 4.36 -3.50 0.15
N LYS A 123 4.80 -2.54 -0.66
CA LYS A 123 4.89 -2.69 -2.13
C LYS A 123 5.85 -3.79 -2.56
N TYR A 124 7.02 -3.89 -1.90
CA TYR A 124 7.96 -4.98 -2.12
C TYR A 124 7.29 -6.34 -1.86
N ALA A 125 6.64 -6.48 -0.71
CA ALA A 125 5.98 -7.72 -0.33
C ALA A 125 4.84 -8.08 -1.31
N GLN A 126 4.01 -7.12 -1.69
CA GLN A 126 2.94 -7.31 -2.68
C GLN A 126 3.50 -7.77 -4.04
N ALA A 127 4.62 -7.20 -4.47
CA ALA A 127 5.25 -7.58 -5.73
C ALA A 127 5.81 -9.02 -5.71
N TYR A 128 6.38 -9.43 -4.57
CA TYR A 128 7.01 -10.75 -4.45
C TYR A 128 6.14 -11.85 -3.84
N LYS A 129 4.95 -11.55 -3.31
CA LYS A 129 4.13 -12.54 -2.58
C LYS A 129 3.86 -13.84 -3.35
N SER A 130 3.73 -13.77 -4.67
CA SER A 130 3.52 -14.94 -5.52
C SER A 130 4.83 -15.56 -6.03
N ALA A 131 5.83 -14.76 -6.38
CA ALA A 131 7.08 -15.22 -6.97
C ALA A 131 8.10 -15.72 -5.93
N SER A 132 8.15 -15.06 -4.78
CA SER A 132 9.05 -15.40 -3.66
C SER A 132 8.41 -15.08 -2.32
N PRO A 133 7.47 -15.92 -1.83
CA PRO A 133 6.77 -15.68 -0.56
C PRO A 133 7.70 -15.49 0.64
N SER A 134 8.86 -16.15 0.64
CA SER A 134 9.86 -16.02 1.72
C SER A 134 10.45 -14.62 1.80
N GLN A 135 10.76 -14.00 0.66
CA GLN A 135 11.26 -12.62 0.61
C GLN A 135 10.16 -11.62 1.00
N ALA A 136 8.91 -11.86 0.57
CA ALA A 136 7.78 -11.04 1.00
C ALA A 136 7.63 -11.07 2.53
N ILE A 137 7.65 -12.27 3.15
CA ILE A 137 7.58 -12.43 4.61
C ILE A 137 8.74 -11.73 5.30
N GLU A 138 9.96 -11.84 4.77
CA GLU A 138 11.15 -11.19 5.35
C GLU A 138 10.98 -9.67 5.37
N LYS A 139 10.56 -9.05 4.26
CA LYS A 139 10.33 -7.60 4.18
C LYS A 139 9.20 -7.14 5.11
N LEU A 140 8.12 -7.90 5.23
CA LEU A 140 7.03 -7.59 6.16
C LEU A 140 7.48 -7.71 7.62
N ASN A 141 8.32 -8.69 7.95
CA ASN A 141 8.90 -8.79 9.29
C ASN A 141 9.87 -7.63 9.60
N GLN A 142 10.64 -7.15 8.62
CA GLN A 142 11.43 -5.93 8.76
C GLN A 142 10.53 -4.72 9.04
N LEU A 143 9.41 -4.58 8.31
CA LEU A 143 8.42 -3.54 8.59
C LEU A 143 7.83 -3.65 10.00
N LYS A 144 7.47 -4.85 10.45
CA LYS A 144 6.95 -5.08 11.81
C LYS A 144 7.98 -4.77 12.91
N ALA A 145 9.29 -4.89 12.61
CA ALA A 145 10.34 -4.51 13.55
C ALA A 145 10.41 -2.99 13.76
N ILE A 146 10.17 -2.18 12.73
CA ILE A 146 10.17 -0.70 12.80
C ILE A 146 8.79 -0.12 13.12
N ALA A 147 7.72 -0.83 12.81
CA ALA A 147 6.33 -0.42 13.02
C ALA A 147 5.50 -1.61 13.52
N PRO A 148 5.62 -1.98 14.82
CA PRO A 148 4.94 -3.16 15.38
C PRO A 148 3.42 -3.14 15.22
N ASP A 149 2.81 -1.95 15.23
CA ASP A 149 1.36 -1.76 15.13
C ASP A 149 0.85 -1.57 13.69
N CYS A 150 1.69 -1.84 12.66
CA CYS A 150 1.28 -1.74 11.26
C CYS A 150 0.35 -2.91 10.90
N LEU A 151 -0.97 -2.67 10.90
CA LEU A 151 -1.99 -3.67 10.60
C LEU A 151 -1.98 -4.10 9.13
N GLU A 152 -1.59 -3.19 8.23
CA GLU A 152 -1.43 -3.51 6.80
C GLU A 152 -0.33 -4.57 6.60
N ALA A 153 0.73 -4.54 7.40
CA ALA A 153 1.77 -5.57 7.36
C ALA A 153 1.26 -6.92 7.90
N ASP A 154 0.43 -6.92 8.94
CA ASP A 154 -0.21 -8.14 9.43
C ASP A 154 -1.15 -8.71 8.36
N LYS A 155 -1.92 -7.87 7.67
CA LYS A 155 -2.80 -8.29 6.58
C LYS A 155 -2.02 -8.98 5.45
N GLU A 156 -0.97 -8.35 4.94
CA GLU A 156 -0.13 -8.95 3.89
C GLU A 156 0.56 -10.23 4.37
N LEU A 157 1.03 -10.30 5.63
CA LEU A 157 1.60 -11.52 6.22
C LEU A 157 0.57 -12.65 6.29
N ALA A 158 -0.66 -12.35 6.73
CA ALA A 158 -1.75 -13.34 6.81
C ALA A 158 -2.06 -13.91 5.43
N GLU A 159 -2.16 -13.05 4.40
CA GLU A 159 -2.38 -13.48 3.02
C GLU A 159 -1.25 -14.38 2.49
N VAL A 160 0.02 -14.01 2.74
CA VAL A 160 1.16 -14.83 2.29
C VAL A 160 1.20 -16.17 3.04
N TYR A 161 0.92 -16.20 4.34
CA TYR A 161 0.85 -17.45 5.10
C TYR A 161 -0.31 -18.33 4.61
N TYR A 162 -1.48 -17.75 4.34
CA TYR A 162 -2.62 -18.47 3.81
C TYR A 162 -2.31 -19.07 2.43
N ALA A 163 -1.78 -18.27 1.50
CA ALA A 163 -1.43 -18.69 0.15
C ALA A 163 -0.33 -19.79 0.11
N THR A 164 0.48 -19.87 1.17
CA THR A 164 1.55 -20.90 1.30
C THR A 164 1.16 -22.06 2.21
N ASN A 165 -0.14 -22.23 2.50
CA ASN A 165 -0.72 -23.30 3.34
C ASN A 165 -0.17 -23.33 4.76
N ARG A 166 0.32 -22.21 5.28
CA ARG A 166 0.76 -22.06 6.66
C ARG A 166 -0.40 -21.61 7.54
N PHE A 167 -1.47 -22.43 7.57
CA PHE A 167 -2.78 -22.04 8.09
C PHE A 167 -2.77 -21.62 9.56
N GLY A 168 -1.98 -22.28 10.44
CA GLY A 168 -1.83 -21.85 11.82
C GLY A 168 -1.26 -20.41 11.92
N LYS A 169 -0.16 -20.11 11.18
CA LYS A 169 0.39 -18.75 11.14
C LYS A 169 -0.55 -17.75 10.53
N ALA A 170 -1.30 -18.14 9.50
CA ALA A 170 -2.31 -17.31 8.89
C ALA A 170 -3.40 -16.95 9.92
N ALA A 171 -3.96 -17.91 10.62
CA ALA A 171 -4.98 -17.71 11.64
C ALA A 171 -4.48 -16.81 12.78
N ASP A 172 -3.29 -17.07 13.32
CA ASP A 172 -2.67 -16.24 14.38
C ASP A 172 -2.46 -14.79 13.90
N THR A 173 -2.22 -14.59 12.60
CA THR A 173 -1.97 -13.25 12.05
C THR A 173 -3.29 -12.54 11.72
N TYR A 174 -4.29 -13.23 11.15
CA TYR A 174 -5.64 -12.68 10.94
C TYR A 174 -6.24 -12.18 12.26
N ALA A 175 -6.11 -12.94 13.35
CA ALA A 175 -6.63 -12.59 14.67
C ALA A 175 -6.15 -11.21 15.18
N LYS A 176 -5.04 -10.67 14.67
CA LYS A 176 -4.51 -9.37 15.10
C LYS A 176 -5.28 -8.17 14.52
N PHE A 177 -5.96 -8.34 13.39
CA PHE A 177 -6.59 -7.22 12.71
C PHE A 177 -8.04 -7.46 12.29
N ILE A 178 -8.57 -8.69 12.47
CA ILE A 178 -9.89 -9.07 11.94
C ILE A 178 -11.03 -8.20 12.48
N ASP A 179 -10.91 -7.70 13.70
CA ASP A 179 -11.89 -6.82 14.36
C ASP A 179 -11.61 -5.32 14.12
N THR A 180 -10.75 -5.00 13.16
CA THR A 180 -10.35 -3.62 12.86
C THR A 180 -10.89 -3.16 11.50
N PRO A 181 -10.94 -1.85 11.22
CA PRO A 181 -11.37 -1.33 9.91
C PRO A 181 -10.48 -1.74 8.72
N VAL A 182 -9.30 -2.31 8.97
CA VAL A 182 -8.40 -2.81 7.91
C VAL A 182 -8.90 -4.12 7.31
N ALA A 183 -9.68 -4.89 8.09
CA ALA A 183 -10.23 -6.17 7.66
C ALA A 183 -11.35 -5.99 6.62
N THR A 184 -11.38 -6.90 5.66
CA THR A 184 -12.43 -7.02 4.64
C THR A 184 -13.24 -8.29 4.89
N GLU A 185 -14.41 -8.43 4.24
CA GLU A 185 -15.20 -9.66 4.27
C GLU A 185 -14.38 -10.87 3.77
N ASP A 186 -13.52 -10.68 2.77
CA ASP A 186 -12.63 -11.73 2.26
C ASP A 186 -11.60 -12.18 3.32
N ASP A 187 -11.10 -11.25 4.14
CA ASP A 187 -10.20 -11.58 5.26
C ASP A 187 -10.92 -12.41 6.31
N ILE A 188 -12.18 -12.11 6.62
CA ILE A 188 -13.01 -12.88 7.57
C ILE A 188 -13.19 -14.31 7.08
N LEU A 189 -13.54 -14.48 5.79
CA LEU A 189 -13.68 -15.80 5.17
C LEU A 189 -12.36 -16.57 5.20
N LYS A 190 -11.26 -15.95 4.80
CA LYS A 190 -9.93 -16.58 4.82
C LYS A 190 -9.50 -16.95 6.25
N TYR A 191 -9.83 -16.12 7.24
CA TYR A 191 -9.56 -16.42 8.63
C TYR A 191 -10.33 -17.65 9.09
N ALA A 192 -11.65 -17.71 8.84
CA ALA A 192 -12.47 -18.88 9.19
C ALA A 192 -11.93 -20.15 8.51
N PHE A 193 -11.56 -20.09 7.22
CA PHE A 193 -10.95 -21.21 6.50
C PHE A 193 -9.57 -21.58 7.06
N ALA A 194 -8.74 -20.62 7.42
CA ALA A 194 -7.43 -20.89 8.04
C ALA A 194 -7.59 -21.64 9.37
N LEU A 195 -8.54 -21.23 10.21
CA LEU A 195 -8.88 -21.92 11.45
C LEU A 195 -9.37 -23.36 11.19
N PHE A 196 -10.27 -23.54 10.22
CA PHE A 196 -10.78 -24.85 9.85
C PHE A 196 -9.65 -25.78 9.38
N LEU A 197 -8.79 -25.30 8.48
CA LEU A 197 -7.67 -26.08 7.94
C LEU A 197 -6.56 -26.32 8.98
N ASN A 198 -6.52 -25.50 10.03
CA ASN A 198 -5.66 -25.69 11.19
C ASN A 198 -6.31 -26.56 12.31
N HIS A 199 -7.50 -27.16 12.03
CA HIS A 199 -8.28 -27.99 12.94
C HIS A 199 -8.87 -27.27 14.17
N ASP A 200 -8.94 -25.93 14.16
CA ASP A 200 -9.60 -25.14 15.22
C ASP A 200 -11.07 -24.87 14.82
N PHE A 201 -11.87 -25.95 14.84
CA PHE A 201 -13.25 -25.93 14.33
C PHE A 201 -14.19 -25.04 15.15
N GLU A 202 -13.99 -24.96 16.47
CA GLU A 202 -14.84 -24.12 17.34
C GLU A 202 -14.68 -22.64 16.99
N LYS A 203 -13.44 -22.15 16.86
CA LYS A 203 -13.19 -20.77 16.46
C LYS A 203 -13.61 -20.51 15.03
N SER A 204 -13.38 -21.46 14.12
CA SER A 204 -13.83 -21.34 12.72
C SER A 204 -15.34 -21.10 12.66
N LEU A 205 -16.14 -21.86 13.40
CA LEU A 205 -17.59 -21.71 13.44
C LEU A 205 -18.03 -20.39 14.08
N ALA A 206 -17.27 -19.88 15.04
CA ALA A 206 -17.58 -18.60 15.70
C ALA A 206 -17.30 -17.38 14.81
N VAL A 207 -16.43 -17.50 13.80
CA VAL A 207 -16.06 -16.43 12.86
C VAL A 207 -16.96 -16.45 11.62
N ALA A 208 -17.44 -17.62 11.19
CA ALA A 208 -18.27 -17.80 9.99
C ALA A 208 -19.71 -17.30 10.19
#